data_9edeea0988de7b2efecd0734d800e746
#
_entry.id   9edeea0988de7b2efecd0734d800e746
#
_cell.length_a   1.000
_cell.length_b   1.000
_cell.length_c   1.000
_cell.angle_alpha   90.00
_cell.angle_beta   90.00
_cell.angle_gamma   90.00
#
_symmetry.space_group_name_H-M   'P 1'
#
loop_
_entity.id
_entity.type
_entity.pdbx_description
1 polymer ?
#
loop_
_entity_poly.entity_id
_entity_poly.type
_entity_poly.pdbx_seq_one_letter_code
_entity_poly.pdbx_strand_id
1 'polypeptide(L)'
;HLGGANYLGEMGGKDQTRRDFIWDMKLGQTRWAVGPFARYKINRTISVNAGLLYMRIQGADANSTNPQRVGRNLNFRNDMFELYVRPEFTIFQDNDLGGRGRYRTDFRLFGYVGAAVYYHNPKGQINRTGDFYALQPLTTELVSYSKWGFAVPAGLGFHFTMKRRHRIGFDFGWRTTFTDYLDDVSTDYQNPA
;
A
#
# COMPACT_ATOMS: atom_id res chain seq x y z
N HIS A 1 9.69 8.82 1.59
CA HIS A 1 9.50 7.43 1.16
C HIS A 1 9.53 7.32 -0.36
N LEU A 2 10.18 6.28 -0.84
CA LEU A 2 10.11 5.82 -2.21
C LEU A 2 9.95 4.31 -2.17
N GLY A 3 8.97 3.75 -2.84
CA GLY A 3 8.68 2.33 -2.75
C GLY A 3 7.71 1.82 -3.80
N GLY A 4 7.28 0.59 -3.64
CA GLY A 4 6.26 -0.07 -4.44
C GLY A 4 4.98 -0.30 -3.65
N ALA A 5 3.84 -0.08 -4.27
CA ALA A 5 2.53 -0.46 -3.79
C ALA A 5 1.99 -1.63 -4.62
N ASN A 6 1.41 -2.60 -3.94
CA ASN A 6 0.77 -3.75 -4.55
C ASN A 6 -0.64 -3.90 -3.98
N TYR A 7 -1.57 -4.32 -4.83
CA TYR A 7 -2.95 -4.55 -4.47
C TYR A 7 -3.21 -6.05 -4.34
N LEU A 8 -3.85 -6.45 -3.25
CA LEU A 8 -4.19 -7.83 -2.92
C LEU A 8 -5.72 -7.95 -2.74
N GLY A 9 -6.45 -7.67 -3.79
CA GLY A 9 -7.90 -7.74 -3.82
C GLY A 9 -8.41 -8.71 -4.87
N GLU A 10 -9.68 -8.55 -5.25
CA GLU A 10 -10.37 -9.48 -6.13
C GLU A 10 -9.91 -9.43 -7.58
N MET A 11 -9.54 -8.24 -8.10
CA MET A 11 -9.03 -8.11 -9.46
C MET A 11 -7.56 -8.51 -9.55
N GLY A 12 -7.29 -9.51 -10.37
CA GLY A 12 -5.92 -9.94 -10.66
C GLY A 12 -5.27 -10.85 -9.61
N GLY A 13 -5.97 -11.30 -8.58
CA GLY A 13 -5.48 -12.26 -7.58
C GLY A 13 -5.19 -13.67 -8.15
N LYS A 14 -4.47 -14.50 -7.41
CA LYS A 14 -4.27 -15.93 -7.72
C LYS A 14 -5.51 -16.77 -7.37
N ASP A 15 -5.54 -18.03 -7.86
CA ASP A 15 -6.68 -18.92 -7.79
C ASP A 15 -7.29 -19.17 -6.42
N GLN A 16 -8.61 -19.36 -6.45
CA GLN A 16 -9.56 -20.11 -5.61
C GLN A 16 -9.46 -20.04 -4.08
N THR A 17 -8.33 -19.78 -3.49
CA THR A 17 -8.21 -19.65 -2.04
C THR A 17 -7.49 -18.35 -1.76
N ARG A 18 -8.19 -17.40 -1.18
CA ARG A 18 -7.61 -16.20 -0.60
C ARG A 18 -6.49 -16.62 0.34
N ARG A 19 -5.28 -16.71 -0.18
CA ARG A 19 -4.09 -16.83 0.63
C ARG A 19 -3.65 -15.42 0.94
N ASP A 20 -4.05 -14.97 2.10
CA ASP A 20 -3.69 -13.66 2.59
C ASP A 20 -2.17 -13.50 2.67
N PHE A 21 -1.70 -12.25 2.47
CA PHE A 21 -0.32 -11.85 2.68
C PHE A 21 0.62 -12.01 1.46
N ILE A 22 1.91 -12.05 1.71
CA ILE A 22 3.03 -11.96 0.75
C ILE A 22 2.93 -12.97 -0.41
N TRP A 23 2.28 -14.11 -0.19
CA TRP A 23 2.21 -15.22 -1.15
C TRP A 23 1.32 -14.94 -2.36
N ASP A 24 0.41 -13.98 -2.24
CA ASP A 24 -0.49 -13.59 -3.33
C ASP A 24 0.00 -12.32 -4.08
N MET A 25 1.14 -11.79 -3.69
CA MET A 25 1.71 -10.58 -4.27
C MET A 25 2.23 -10.85 -5.69
N LYS A 26 1.66 -10.16 -6.67
CA LYS A 26 2.13 -10.17 -8.05
C LYS A 26 3.08 -9.00 -8.30
N LEU A 27 4.38 -9.28 -8.36
CA LEU A 27 5.41 -8.26 -8.57
C LEU A 27 5.20 -7.46 -9.86
N GLY A 28 4.64 -8.08 -10.90
CA GLY A 28 4.32 -7.40 -12.17
C GLY A 28 3.23 -6.32 -12.06
N GLN A 29 2.40 -6.36 -11.01
CA GLN A 29 1.37 -5.35 -10.74
C GLN A 29 1.83 -4.28 -9.75
N THR A 30 3.04 -4.39 -9.22
CA THR A 30 3.61 -3.38 -8.33
C THR A 30 3.79 -2.07 -9.05
N ARG A 31 3.28 -0.99 -8.44
CA ARG A 31 3.42 0.38 -8.92
C ARG A 31 4.11 1.23 -7.88
N TRP A 32 4.64 2.35 -8.31
CA TRP A 32 5.42 3.24 -7.46
C TRP A 32 4.56 3.94 -6.39
N ALA A 33 5.19 4.17 -5.25
CA ALA A 33 4.68 4.97 -4.15
C ALA A 33 5.75 5.96 -3.72
N VAL A 34 5.39 7.22 -3.55
CA VAL A 34 6.33 8.28 -3.16
C VAL A 34 5.65 9.29 -2.25
N GLY A 35 6.40 9.80 -1.29
CA GLY A 35 5.90 10.87 -0.45
C GLY A 35 6.87 11.32 0.64
N PRO A 36 6.71 12.57 1.10
CA PRO A 36 7.44 13.09 2.23
C PRO A 36 6.91 12.52 3.54
N PHE A 37 7.79 12.46 4.53
CA PHE A 37 7.43 12.09 5.89
C PHE A 37 8.28 12.83 6.91
N ALA A 38 7.75 12.95 8.11
CA ALA A 38 8.46 13.42 9.28
C ALA A 38 8.43 12.36 10.38
N ARG A 39 9.56 12.16 11.05
CA ARG A 39 9.66 11.25 12.18
C ARG A 39 10.10 12.01 13.41
N TYR A 40 9.28 11.97 14.44
CA TYR A 40 9.58 12.57 15.74
C TYR A 40 9.90 11.48 16.77
N LYS A 41 11.06 11.56 17.41
CA LYS A 41 11.47 10.61 18.44
C LYS A 41 11.01 11.12 19.80
N ILE A 42 10.06 10.38 20.43
CA ILE A 42 9.56 10.71 21.76
C ILE A 42 10.56 10.25 22.83
N ASN A 43 10.98 8.99 22.73
CA ASN A 43 11.95 8.39 23.64
C ASN A 43 12.83 7.37 22.91
N ARG A 44 13.59 6.55 23.65
CA ARG A 44 14.48 5.53 23.05
C ARG A 44 13.73 4.42 22.33
N THR A 45 12.52 4.11 22.77
CA THR A 45 11.70 2.99 22.28
C THR A 45 10.62 3.44 21.31
N ILE A 46 10.06 4.65 21.50
CA ILE A 46 8.88 5.12 20.77
C ILE A 46 9.24 6.31 19.89
N SER A 47 8.80 6.27 18.66
CA SER A 47 8.81 7.39 17.72
C SER A 47 7.45 7.50 17.06
N VAL A 48 7.09 8.68 16.58
CA VAL A 48 5.89 8.90 15.76
C VAL A 48 6.35 9.30 14.36
N ASN A 49 5.79 8.66 13.37
CA ASN A 49 6.03 8.96 11.96
C ASN A 49 4.71 9.40 11.34
N ALA A 50 4.72 10.55 10.70
CA ALA A 50 3.59 11.09 9.96
C ALA A 50 4.03 11.49 8.56
N GLY A 51 3.17 11.29 7.57
CA GLY A 51 3.54 11.63 6.20
C GLY A 51 2.37 11.62 5.24
N LEU A 52 2.64 12.16 4.06
CA LEU A 52 1.78 12.07 2.90
C LEU A 52 2.39 11.06 1.93
N LEU A 53 1.57 10.19 1.37
CA LEU A 53 2.00 9.20 0.40
C LEU A 53 1.09 9.26 -0.81
N TYR A 54 1.68 9.46 -1.98
CA TYR A 54 1.02 9.16 -3.25
C TYR A 54 1.39 7.75 -3.66
N MET A 55 0.39 6.96 -3.99
CA MET A 55 0.60 5.61 -4.50
C MET A 55 -0.35 5.30 -5.65
N ARG A 56 0.12 4.48 -6.56
CA ARG A 56 -0.70 3.92 -7.62
C ARG A 56 -0.85 2.43 -7.38
N ILE A 57 -2.07 1.93 -7.45
CA ILE A 57 -2.38 0.51 -7.49
C ILE A 57 -3.06 0.17 -8.80
N GLN A 58 -2.90 -1.05 -9.26
CA GLN A 58 -3.60 -1.55 -10.44
C GLN A 58 -3.82 -3.06 -10.34
N GLY A 59 -4.84 -3.53 -11.04
CA GLY A 59 -5.13 -4.92 -11.24
C GLY A 59 -5.63 -5.16 -12.66
N ALA A 60 -5.40 -6.37 -13.16
CA ALA A 60 -5.91 -6.78 -14.46
C ALA A 60 -6.21 -8.28 -14.43
N ASP A 61 -7.43 -8.64 -14.77
CA ASP A 61 -7.91 -10.03 -14.79
C ASP A 61 -7.17 -10.93 -15.77
N ALA A 62 -6.64 -10.36 -16.86
CA ALA A 62 -5.81 -11.15 -17.80
C ALA A 62 -4.51 -11.68 -17.19
N ASN A 63 -4.07 -11.13 -16.05
CA ASN A 63 -2.93 -11.66 -15.31
C ASN A 63 -3.35 -12.70 -14.26
N SER A 64 -4.65 -13.01 -14.19
CA SER A 64 -5.17 -14.06 -13.32
C SER A 64 -4.97 -15.43 -13.94
N THR A 65 -4.80 -16.43 -13.10
CA THR A 65 -4.78 -17.85 -13.50
C THR A 65 -6.19 -18.46 -13.50
N ASN A 66 -7.19 -17.73 -12.96
CA ASN A 66 -8.58 -18.17 -12.92
C ASN A 66 -9.29 -17.91 -14.27
N PRO A 67 -9.79 -18.95 -14.96
CA PRO A 67 -10.44 -18.81 -16.27
C PRO A 67 -11.66 -17.87 -16.26
N GLN A 68 -12.43 -17.83 -15.18
CA GLN A 68 -13.59 -16.96 -15.05
C GLN A 68 -13.19 -15.47 -15.01
N ARG A 69 -12.10 -15.14 -14.30
CA ARG A 69 -11.56 -13.79 -14.25
C ARG A 69 -10.95 -13.37 -15.59
N VAL A 70 -10.23 -14.29 -16.25
CA VAL A 70 -9.70 -14.06 -17.60
C VAL A 70 -10.83 -13.79 -18.59
N GLY A 71 -11.95 -14.52 -18.49
CA GLY A 71 -13.15 -14.30 -19.31
C GLY A 71 -13.80 -12.94 -19.06
N ARG A 72 -13.81 -12.44 -17.81
CA ARG A 72 -14.32 -11.13 -17.42
C ARG A 72 -13.46 -9.99 -17.96
N ASN A 73 -12.14 -10.19 -18.05
CA ASN A 73 -11.17 -9.29 -18.69
C ASN A 73 -11.19 -7.83 -18.20
N LEU A 74 -11.51 -7.58 -16.94
CA LEU A 74 -11.52 -6.27 -16.34
C LEU A 74 -10.10 -5.79 -16.02
N ASN A 75 -9.92 -4.48 -16.00
CA ASN A 75 -8.72 -3.82 -15.50
C ASN A 75 -9.08 -2.56 -14.73
N PHE A 76 -8.28 -2.24 -13.74
CA PHE A 76 -8.40 -0.98 -13.04
C PHE A 76 -7.04 -0.37 -12.73
N ARG A 77 -7.05 0.93 -12.56
CA ARG A 77 -5.97 1.74 -12.02
C ARG A 77 -6.54 2.71 -11.01
N ASN A 78 -5.95 2.77 -9.84
CA ASN A 78 -6.37 3.68 -8.80
C ASN A 78 -5.18 4.51 -8.32
N ASP A 79 -5.32 5.82 -8.44
CA ASP A 79 -4.35 6.79 -7.95
C ASP A 79 -4.82 7.26 -6.57
N MET A 80 -3.99 7.05 -5.54
CA MET A 80 -4.35 7.26 -4.14
C MET A 80 -3.42 8.27 -3.48
N PHE A 81 -4.00 9.12 -2.63
CA PHE A 81 -3.30 10.01 -1.71
C PHE A 81 -3.63 9.60 -0.29
N GLU A 82 -2.62 9.29 0.49
CA GLU A 82 -2.76 8.84 1.88
C GLU A 82 -2.08 9.84 2.82
N LEU A 83 -2.80 10.30 3.83
CA LEU A 83 -2.25 10.95 5.01
C LEU A 83 -2.24 9.94 6.14
N TYR A 84 -1.07 9.66 6.71
CA TYR A 84 -0.94 8.69 7.77
C TYR A 84 -0.20 9.25 8.99
N VAL A 85 -0.54 8.68 10.15
CA VAL A 85 0.19 8.85 11.41
C VAL A 85 0.38 7.46 12.01
N ARG A 86 1.64 7.11 12.32
CA ARG A 86 1.96 5.81 12.89
C ARG A 86 2.98 5.92 14.02
N PRO A 87 2.68 5.45 15.22
CA PRO A 87 3.67 5.16 16.25
C PRO A 87 4.56 4.01 15.80
N GLU A 88 5.85 4.14 16.06
CA GLU A 88 6.88 3.16 15.79
C GLU A 88 7.52 2.70 17.08
N PHE A 89 7.54 1.40 17.30
CA PHE A 89 8.10 0.77 18.50
C PHE A 89 9.42 0.09 18.14
N THR A 90 10.50 0.50 18.79
CA THR A 90 11.81 -0.11 18.59
C THR A 90 11.82 -1.52 19.19
N ILE A 91 12.06 -2.52 18.35
CA ILE A 91 12.18 -3.92 18.75
C ILE A 91 13.64 -4.22 19.12
N PHE A 92 14.56 -3.76 18.28
CA PHE A 92 15.98 -3.95 18.47
C PHE A 92 16.74 -2.71 18.02
N GLN A 93 17.78 -2.35 18.77
CA GLN A 93 18.67 -1.25 18.42
C GLN A 93 20.09 -1.59 18.80
N ASP A 94 21.00 -1.52 17.83
CA ASP A 94 22.44 -1.57 18.02
C ASP A 94 23.03 -0.19 17.75
N ASN A 95 23.65 0.41 18.77
CA ASN A 95 24.22 1.76 18.68
C ASN A 95 25.73 1.68 18.73
N ASP A 96 26.38 2.55 17.96
CA ASP A 96 27.81 2.79 18.14
C ASP A 96 28.05 3.62 19.42
N LEU A 97 28.50 2.95 20.46
CA LEU A 97 28.85 3.58 21.75
C LEU A 97 30.18 4.33 21.72
N GLY A 98 30.82 4.41 20.55
CA GLY A 98 32.03 5.23 20.35
C GLY A 98 33.25 4.67 21.07
N GLY A 99 33.78 3.55 20.59
CA GLY A 99 35.03 2.99 21.08
C GLY A 99 36.16 3.05 20.05
N ARG A 100 37.30 3.59 20.42
CA ARG A 100 38.59 3.48 19.71
C ARG A 100 38.65 3.92 18.24
N GLY A 101 37.99 5.02 17.89
CA GLY A 101 38.18 5.70 16.61
C GLY A 101 37.58 4.98 15.37
N ARG A 102 36.91 3.87 15.53
CA ARG A 102 36.19 3.18 14.47
C ARG A 102 34.69 3.45 14.60
N TYR A 103 34.13 4.17 13.63
CA TYR A 103 32.69 4.39 13.54
C TYR A 103 32.00 3.08 13.10
N ARG A 104 31.02 2.63 13.88
CA ARG A 104 30.12 1.53 13.54
C ARG A 104 28.76 2.08 13.11
N THR A 105 28.16 1.47 12.11
CA THR A 105 26.84 1.85 11.64
C THR A 105 25.79 1.45 12.67
N ASP A 106 24.99 2.42 13.15
CA ASP A 106 23.86 2.12 14.02
C ASP A 106 22.76 1.41 13.23
N PHE A 107 22.18 0.39 13.83
CA PHE A 107 21.04 -0.34 13.28
C PHE A 107 19.84 -0.22 14.21
N ARG A 108 18.66 -0.04 13.62
CA ARG A 108 17.40 -0.04 14.36
C ARG A 108 16.34 -0.82 13.59
N LEU A 109 15.73 -1.81 14.27
CA LEU A 109 14.55 -2.55 13.84
C LEU A 109 13.34 -2.03 14.63
N PHE A 110 12.24 -1.76 13.96
CA PHE A 110 11.02 -1.27 14.59
C PHE A 110 9.78 -1.89 13.94
N GLY A 111 8.75 -2.05 14.75
CA GLY A 111 7.39 -2.35 14.31
C GLY A 111 6.53 -1.10 14.39
N TYR A 112 5.48 -1.04 13.60
CA TYR A 112 4.52 0.05 13.65
C TYR A 112 3.10 -0.41 13.37
N VAL A 113 2.15 0.33 13.92
CA VAL A 113 0.74 0.28 13.60
C VAL A 113 0.20 1.71 13.69
N GLY A 114 -0.73 2.10 12.86
CA GLY A 114 -1.20 3.48 12.85
C GLY A 114 -2.57 3.66 12.25
N ALA A 115 -2.90 4.90 11.92
CA ALA A 115 -4.12 5.29 11.25
C ALA A 115 -3.80 6.11 10.00
N ALA A 116 -4.59 5.94 8.97
CA ALA A 116 -4.48 6.67 7.73
C ALA A 116 -5.86 7.03 7.19
N VAL A 117 -5.92 8.18 6.55
CA VAL A 117 -7.05 8.61 5.72
C VAL A 117 -6.54 8.68 4.30
N TYR A 118 -7.27 8.12 3.37
CA TYR A 118 -6.88 8.17 1.98
C TYR A 118 -8.01 8.66 1.08
N TYR A 119 -7.60 9.31 0.00
CA TYR A 119 -8.43 9.65 -1.13
C TYR A 119 -8.09 8.74 -2.29
N HIS A 120 -9.10 8.16 -2.95
CA HIS A 120 -8.91 7.27 -4.08
C HIS A 120 -9.87 7.60 -5.23
N ASN A 121 -9.45 7.26 -6.45
CA ASN A 121 -10.25 7.49 -7.66
C ASN A 121 -10.01 6.35 -8.65
N PRO A 122 -10.74 5.23 -8.50
CA PRO A 122 -10.59 4.08 -9.39
C PRO A 122 -11.03 4.44 -10.81
N LYS A 123 -10.22 3.99 -11.77
CA LYS A 123 -10.42 4.18 -13.20
C LYS A 123 -10.28 2.86 -13.92
N GLY A 124 -11.16 2.60 -14.88
CA GLY A 124 -11.12 1.42 -15.75
C GLY A 124 -10.94 1.79 -17.21
N GLN A 125 -10.63 0.79 -18.03
CA GLN A 125 -10.59 0.91 -19.49
C GLN A 125 -11.58 -0.05 -20.11
N ILE A 126 -12.27 0.43 -21.16
CA ILE A 126 -13.10 -0.44 -21.99
C ILE A 126 -12.18 -1.19 -22.97
N ASN A 127 -12.28 -2.51 -23.01
CA ASN A 127 -11.53 -3.39 -23.92
C ASN A 127 -10.01 -3.24 -23.89
N ARG A 128 -9.44 -2.74 -22.79
CA ARG A 128 -7.99 -2.50 -22.60
C ARG A 128 -7.32 -1.57 -23.63
N THR A 129 -8.09 -0.96 -24.47
CA THR A 129 -7.62 -0.01 -25.49
C THR A 129 -8.32 1.31 -25.27
N GLY A 130 -7.57 2.42 -25.24
CA GLY A 130 -8.12 3.74 -25.05
C GLY A 130 -7.88 4.36 -23.68
N ASP A 131 -8.64 5.38 -23.36
CA ASP A 131 -8.50 6.20 -22.17
C ASP A 131 -9.06 5.53 -20.91
N PHE A 132 -8.52 5.94 -19.75
CA PHE A 132 -9.03 5.54 -18.45
C PHE A 132 -10.21 6.43 -18.04
N TYR A 133 -11.36 5.82 -17.80
CA TYR A 133 -12.57 6.48 -17.33
C TYR A 133 -12.73 6.31 -15.82
N ALA A 134 -13.18 7.36 -15.12
CA ALA A 134 -13.49 7.26 -13.70
C ALA A 134 -14.69 6.33 -13.49
N LEU A 135 -14.56 5.31 -12.65
CA LEU A 135 -15.59 4.30 -12.43
C LEU A 135 -16.65 4.76 -11.44
N GLN A 136 -16.28 5.49 -10.40
CA GLN A 136 -17.19 5.95 -9.35
C GLN A 136 -18.44 6.70 -9.87
N PRO A 137 -18.38 7.58 -10.91
CA PRO A 137 -19.57 8.22 -11.45
C PRO A 137 -20.49 7.28 -12.23
N LEU A 138 -19.99 6.13 -12.67
CA LEU A 138 -20.76 5.14 -13.44
C LEU A 138 -21.65 4.27 -12.54
N THR A 139 -21.43 4.30 -11.22
CA THR A 139 -22.18 3.49 -10.23
C THR A 139 -22.40 2.06 -10.71
N THR A 140 -21.33 1.38 -11.08
CA THR A 140 -21.32 0.06 -11.74
C THR A 140 -22.09 -1.01 -10.97
N GLU A 141 -22.20 -0.89 -9.65
CA GLU A 141 -23.01 -1.74 -8.77
C GLU A 141 -24.29 -1.03 -8.26
N LEU A 142 -24.72 0.08 -8.88
CA LEU A 142 -25.86 0.91 -8.45
C LEU A 142 -25.73 1.48 -7.03
N VAL A 143 -24.55 1.40 -6.42
CA VAL A 143 -24.24 1.90 -5.08
C VAL A 143 -23.25 3.07 -5.18
N SER A 144 -23.62 4.21 -4.58
CA SER A 144 -22.71 5.34 -4.48
C SER A 144 -21.75 5.14 -3.30
N TYR A 145 -20.46 5.24 -3.54
CA TYR A 145 -19.43 5.14 -2.50
C TYR A 145 -18.58 6.40 -2.39
N SER A 146 -17.97 6.59 -1.23
CA SER A 146 -17.10 7.74 -0.95
C SER A 146 -15.72 7.54 -1.56
N LYS A 147 -15.13 8.60 -2.10
CA LYS A 147 -13.72 8.64 -2.51
C LYS A 147 -12.75 8.72 -1.32
N TRP A 148 -13.25 8.94 -0.12
CA TRP A 148 -12.46 8.99 1.10
C TRP A 148 -12.65 7.72 1.89
N GLY A 149 -11.56 7.17 2.38
CA GLY A 149 -11.58 5.98 3.21
C GLY A 149 -10.55 6.03 4.32
N PHE A 150 -10.66 5.07 5.23
CA PHE A 150 -9.75 4.87 6.34
C PHE A 150 -8.97 3.59 6.16
N ALA A 151 -7.72 3.59 6.63
CA ALA A 151 -6.88 2.42 6.63
C ALA A 151 -6.08 2.33 7.94
N VAL A 152 -5.74 1.11 8.29
CA VAL A 152 -4.79 0.83 9.38
C VAL A 152 -3.50 0.30 8.77
N PRO A 153 -2.47 1.16 8.64
CA PRO A 153 -1.13 0.71 8.25
C PRO A 153 -0.46 -0.01 9.41
N ALA A 154 0.06 -1.20 9.18
CA ALA A 154 0.86 -1.96 10.12
C ALA A 154 2.06 -2.59 9.40
N GLY A 155 3.18 -2.77 10.10
CA GLY A 155 4.35 -3.36 9.48
C GLY A 155 5.61 -3.34 10.31
N LEU A 156 6.70 -3.71 9.65
CA LEU A 156 8.04 -3.74 10.18
C LEU A 156 8.97 -2.89 9.31
N GLY A 157 9.93 -2.26 9.93
CA GLY A 157 10.94 -1.51 9.21
C GLY A 157 12.28 -1.54 9.94
N PHE A 158 13.32 -1.27 9.20
CA PHE A 158 14.64 -1.10 9.77
C PHE A 158 15.37 0.07 9.10
N HIS A 159 16.29 0.65 9.80
CA HIS A 159 17.18 1.64 9.22
C HIS A 159 18.60 1.55 9.78
N PHE A 160 19.53 1.94 8.92
CA PHE A 160 20.93 2.14 9.25
C PHE A 160 21.22 3.62 9.36
N THR A 161 21.94 4.04 10.39
CA THR A 161 22.43 5.40 10.51
C THR A 161 23.94 5.41 10.27
N MET A 162 24.38 6.06 9.21
CA MET A 162 25.78 6.15 8.81
C MET A 162 26.32 7.54 9.15
N LYS A 163 27.53 7.57 9.76
CA LYS A 163 28.24 8.81 10.15
C LYS A 163 27.36 9.77 10.97
N ARG A 164 26.39 9.24 11.76
CA ARG A 164 25.44 10.00 12.58
C ARG A 164 24.61 11.05 11.84
N ARG A 165 24.61 11.04 10.50
CA ARG A 165 23.93 12.04 9.65
C ARG A 165 22.97 11.42 8.64
N HIS A 166 23.36 10.35 7.97
CA HIS A 166 22.61 9.75 6.90
C HIS A 166 21.83 8.54 7.40
N ARG A 167 20.55 8.47 7.11
CA ARG A 167 19.70 7.32 7.40
C ARG A 167 19.18 6.74 6.11
N ILE A 168 19.40 5.44 5.95
CA ILE A 168 18.82 4.65 4.89
C ILE A 168 18.03 3.55 5.57
N GLY A 169 16.77 3.36 5.19
CA GLY A 169 15.90 2.37 5.80
C GLY A 169 14.91 1.80 4.81
N PHE A 170 14.34 0.68 5.21
CA PHE A 170 13.33 -0.05 4.46
C PHE A 170 12.13 -0.32 5.37
N ASP A 171 10.95 -0.10 4.82
CA ASP A 171 9.68 -0.39 5.47
C ASP A 171 8.95 -1.43 4.65
N PHE A 172 8.46 -2.46 5.31
CA PHE A 172 7.50 -3.38 4.76
C PHE A 172 6.21 -3.26 5.57
N GLY A 173 5.14 -2.89 4.91
CA GLY A 173 3.89 -2.62 5.57
C GLY A 173 2.67 -3.08 4.79
N TRP A 174 1.67 -3.45 5.55
CA TRP A 174 0.34 -3.81 5.11
C TRP A 174 -0.65 -2.71 5.47
N ARG A 175 -1.64 -2.48 4.61
CA ARG A 175 -2.74 -1.55 4.87
C ARG A 175 -4.05 -2.30 4.84
N THR A 176 -4.69 -2.41 5.99
CA THR A 176 -6.06 -2.91 6.06
C THR A 176 -7.00 -1.74 5.82
N THR A 177 -7.77 -1.82 4.75
CA THR A 177 -8.80 -0.85 4.37
C THR A 177 -10.17 -1.35 4.82
N PHE A 178 -11.08 -0.43 5.11
CA PHE A 178 -12.45 -0.74 5.54
C PHE A 178 -13.47 -0.52 4.42
N THR A 179 -13.01 -0.59 3.17
CA THR A 179 -13.87 -0.54 1.99
C THR A 179 -13.40 -1.53 0.95
N ASP A 180 -14.34 -2.16 0.28
CA ASP A 180 -14.07 -3.07 -0.84
C ASP A 180 -14.05 -2.35 -2.19
N TYR A 181 -14.42 -1.05 -2.23
CA TYR A 181 -14.49 -0.25 -3.46
C TYR A 181 -13.16 0.33 -3.94
N LEU A 182 -12.03 -0.24 -3.57
CA LEU A 182 -10.72 0.18 -4.07
C LEU A 182 -10.53 -0.14 -5.56
N ASP A 183 -11.18 -1.18 -6.03
CA ASP A 183 -11.20 -1.64 -7.43
C ASP A 183 -12.58 -1.50 -8.09
N ASP A 184 -13.52 -0.78 -7.42
CA ASP A 184 -14.91 -0.56 -7.87
C ASP A 184 -15.78 -1.84 -7.87
N VAL A 185 -15.34 -2.92 -7.22
CA VAL A 185 -16.07 -4.19 -7.13
C VAL A 185 -16.20 -4.61 -5.68
N SER A 186 -17.42 -4.81 -5.18
CA SER A 186 -17.66 -5.31 -3.82
C SER A 186 -18.46 -6.62 -3.80
N THR A 187 -19.30 -6.86 -4.81
CA THR A 187 -20.14 -8.06 -4.91
C THR A 187 -20.18 -8.56 -6.34
N ASP A 188 -21.34 -8.67 -6.94
CA ASP A 188 -21.52 -9.09 -8.32
C ASP A 188 -21.90 -7.89 -9.21
N TYR A 189 -21.29 -7.79 -10.41
CA TYR A 189 -21.76 -6.87 -11.42
C TYR A 189 -23.23 -7.22 -11.76
N GLN A 190 -24.13 -6.29 -11.49
CA GLN A 190 -25.48 -6.41 -11.99
C GLN A 190 -25.45 -6.22 -13.51
N ASN A 191 -25.79 -7.25 -14.23
CA ASN A 191 -25.95 -7.18 -15.68
C ASN A 191 -27.11 -6.22 -15.98
N PRO A 192 -26.91 -5.09 -16.64
CA PRO A 192 -28.04 -4.26 -17.07
C PRO A 192 -28.82 -5.05 -18.10
N ALA A 193 -30.05 -5.42 -17.74
CA ALA A 193 -31.00 -6.08 -18.64
C ALA A 193 -31.40 -5.12 -19.77
#